data_01bb2807629bcff6c0d1815f42f6ddfc
#
_entry.id   01bb2807629bcff6c0d1815f42f6ddfc
#
_cell.length_a   1.000
_cell.length_b   1.000
_cell.length_c   1.000
_cell.angle_alpha   90.00
_cell.angle_beta   90.00
_cell.angle_gamma   90.00
#
_symmetry.space_group_name_H-M   'P 1'
#
loop_
_entity.id
_entity.type
_entity.pdbx_description
1 polymer ?
#
loop_
_entity_poly.entity_id
_entity_poly.type
_entity_poly.pdbx_seq_one_letter_code
_entity_poly.pdbx_strand_id
1 'polypeptide(L)'
;MDNAYKKMHIPFEMANRNLNEGFSGGEKKKNEILQMLVLNPEIVMLDEIDSGLDVDAIQIVANVIKEEQTKRGFLIVSHYAKLYDLINIDKVIVLVDGKVAKVGDKSLIKKIDEQGYEWLKAEGVEFKKDESMNSVSIGTCATKEALKEGK
;
A
#
# COMPACT_ATOMS: atom_id res chain seq x y z
N MET A 1 20.74 13.54 8.41
CA MET A 1 19.72 14.02 7.46
C MET A 1 20.11 13.76 6.01
N ASP A 2 21.20 14.27 5.49
CA ASP A 2 21.59 14.13 4.07
C ASP A 2 21.53 12.70 3.52
N ASN A 3 21.95 11.71 4.32
CA ASN A 3 21.93 10.31 3.92
C ASN A 3 20.51 9.76 3.71
N ALA A 4 19.53 10.21 4.51
CA ALA A 4 18.14 9.81 4.37
C ALA A 4 17.52 10.36 3.07
N TYR A 5 17.78 11.63 2.75
CA TYR A 5 17.35 12.25 1.49
C TYR A 5 17.93 11.54 0.27
N LYS A 6 19.24 11.20 0.31
CA LYS A 6 19.91 10.45 -0.75
C LYS A 6 19.29 9.06 -0.96
N LYS A 7 19.01 8.33 0.13
CA LYS A 7 18.37 7.00 0.06
C LYS A 7 17.00 7.04 -0.60
N MET A 8 16.24 8.11 -0.35
CA MET A 8 14.89 8.27 -0.90
C MET A 8 14.86 8.94 -2.27
N HIS A 9 16.03 9.32 -2.83
CA HIS A 9 16.13 10.09 -4.07
C HIS A 9 15.28 11.36 -4.02
N ILE A 10 15.30 12.05 -2.87
CA ILE A 10 14.62 13.33 -2.66
C ILE A 10 15.68 14.44 -2.64
N PRO A 11 15.52 15.52 -3.41
CA PRO A 11 16.41 16.67 -3.35
C PRO A 11 16.41 17.30 -1.96
N PHE A 12 17.61 17.62 -1.43
CA PHE A 12 17.72 18.17 -0.06
C PHE A 12 17.03 19.54 0.09
N GLU A 13 16.88 20.29 -1.00
CA GLU A 13 16.15 21.56 -1.04
C GLU A 13 14.69 21.40 -0.60
N MET A 14 14.12 20.21 -0.72
CA MET A 14 12.76 19.92 -0.23
C MET A 14 12.66 19.96 1.31
N ALA A 15 13.78 19.89 2.03
CA ALA A 15 13.80 20.07 3.49
C ALA A 15 13.32 21.46 3.93
N ASN A 16 13.44 22.45 3.06
CA ASN A 16 13.04 23.83 3.35
C ASN A 16 11.58 24.15 2.97
N ARG A 17 10.85 23.16 2.41
CA ARG A 17 9.44 23.32 2.09
C ARG A 17 8.55 22.92 3.26
N ASN A 18 7.37 23.52 3.32
CA ASN A 18 6.34 23.07 4.26
C ASN A 18 5.96 21.61 3.94
N LEU A 19 5.68 20.83 4.99
CA LEU A 19 5.34 19.43 4.87
C LEU A 19 4.13 19.22 3.94
N ASN A 20 4.32 18.40 2.92
CA ASN A 20 3.31 18.06 1.91
C ASN A 20 2.79 19.19 1.02
N GLU A 21 3.32 20.42 1.15
CA GLU A 21 2.92 21.53 0.31
C GLU A 21 3.52 21.43 -1.09
N GLY A 22 2.64 21.29 -2.10
CA GLY A 22 3.06 21.17 -3.50
C GLY A 22 3.71 19.80 -3.84
N PHE A 23 3.61 18.80 -2.96
CA PHE A 23 4.12 17.46 -3.23
C PHE A 23 3.12 16.66 -4.05
N SER A 24 3.62 15.92 -5.05
CA SER A 24 2.87 14.87 -5.73
C SER A 24 2.53 13.72 -4.75
N GLY A 25 1.61 12.83 -5.14
CA GLY A 25 1.27 11.66 -4.33
C GLY A 25 2.50 10.80 -3.99
N GLY A 26 3.33 10.52 -4.99
CA GLY A 26 4.57 9.75 -4.82
C GLY A 26 5.60 10.44 -3.94
N GLU A 27 5.76 11.76 -4.06
CA GLU A 27 6.66 12.53 -3.18
C GLU A 27 6.19 12.51 -1.73
N LYS A 28 4.88 12.59 -1.48
CA LYS A 28 4.32 12.46 -0.13
C LYS A 28 4.66 11.11 0.50
N LYS A 29 4.49 10.02 -0.23
CA LYS A 29 4.81 8.67 0.24
C LYS A 29 6.31 8.48 0.47
N LYS A 30 7.16 8.96 -0.43
CA LYS A 30 8.61 8.98 -0.20
C LYS A 30 8.99 9.79 1.04
N ASN A 31 8.29 10.92 1.28
CA ASN A 31 8.52 11.74 2.46
C ASN A 31 8.08 11.07 3.77
N GLU A 32 7.04 10.23 3.76
CA GLU A 32 6.66 9.40 4.92
C GLU A 32 7.80 8.44 5.31
N ILE A 33 8.44 7.78 4.34
CA ILE A 33 9.61 6.92 4.58
C ILE A 33 10.83 7.75 5.01
N LEU A 34 11.03 8.94 4.43
CA LEU A 34 12.08 9.86 4.88
C LEU A 34 11.92 10.24 6.34
N GLN A 35 10.69 10.56 6.79
CA GLN A 35 10.41 10.85 8.20
C GLN A 35 10.76 9.66 9.09
N MET A 36 10.40 8.44 8.71
CA MET A 36 10.81 7.22 9.42
C MET A 36 12.33 7.12 9.57
N LEU A 37 13.08 7.38 8.50
CA LEU A 37 14.55 7.34 8.53
C LEU A 37 15.14 8.39 9.46
N VAL A 38 14.56 9.59 9.53
CA VAL A 38 15.01 10.69 10.37
C VAL A 38 14.64 10.47 11.83
N LEU A 39 13.42 10.04 12.11
CA LEU A 39 12.93 9.79 13.48
C LEU A 39 13.54 8.53 14.10
N ASN A 40 13.97 7.60 13.28
CA ASN A 40 14.65 6.37 13.69
C ASN A 40 13.91 5.54 14.76
N PRO A 41 12.60 5.23 14.60
CA PRO A 41 11.82 4.46 15.56
C PRO A 41 12.24 2.98 15.59
N GLU A 42 11.97 2.29 16.70
CA GLU A 42 12.22 0.84 16.84
C GLU A 42 11.14 0.00 16.12
N ILE A 43 9.92 0.50 16.08
CA ILE A 43 8.77 -0.14 15.42
C ILE A 43 8.15 0.83 14.44
N VAL A 44 7.87 0.36 13.23
CA VAL A 44 7.29 1.12 12.13
C VAL A 44 5.99 0.48 11.69
N MET A 45 4.95 1.29 11.56
CA MET A 45 3.68 0.87 10.94
C MET A 45 3.51 1.63 9.63
N LEU A 46 3.41 0.90 8.53
CA LEU A 46 3.19 1.44 7.19
C LEU A 46 1.83 0.99 6.69
N ASP A 47 0.97 1.94 6.40
CA ASP A 47 -0.37 1.70 5.87
C ASP A 47 -0.47 2.23 4.44
N GLU A 48 -0.71 1.33 3.48
CA GLU A 48 -0.83 1.63 2.05
C GLU A 48 0.29 2.51 1.49
N ILE A 49 1.54 2.23 1.89
CA ILE A 49 2.70 3.01 1.48
C ILE A 49 2.98 2.95 -0.03
N ASP A 50 2.47 1.93 -0.69
CA ASP A 50 2.56 1.66 -2.12
C ASP A 50 1.53 2.44 -2.96
N SER A 51 0.48 2.98 -2.33
CA SER A 51 -0.59 3.69 -3.02
C SER A 51 -0.08 4.96 -3.71
N GLY A 52 -0.30 5.06 -5.03
CA GLY A 52 0.11 6.21 -5.85
C GLY A 52 1.61 6.29 -6.17
N LEU A 53 2.37 5.23 -5.88
CA LEU A 53 3.76 5.11 -6.32
C LEU A 53 3.85 4.46 -7.71
N ASP A 54 4.77 4.95 -8.53
CA ASP A 54 5.22 4.26 -9.73
C ASP A 54 6.17 3.10 -9.40
N VAL A 55 6.52 2.30 -10.41
CA VAL A 55 7.37 1.11 -10.24
C VAL A 55 8.73 1.44 -9.65
N ASP A 56 9.33 2.55 -10.07
CA ASP A 56 10.66 2.97 -9.62
C ASP A 56 10.62 3.46 -8.17
N ALA A 57 9.58 4.21 -7.80
CA ALA A 57 9.38 4.67 -6.44
C ALA A 57 9.12 3.52 -5.47
N ILE A 58 8.34 2.51 -5.87
CA ILE A 58 8.12 1.28 -5.09
C ILE A 58 9.45 0.56 -4.85
N GLN A 59 10.30 0.46 -5.88
CA GLN A 59 11.61 -0.19 -5.75
C GLN A 59 12.51 0.55 -4.74
N ILE A 60 12.53 1.89 -4.77
CA ILE A 60 13.28 2.71 -3.81
C ILE A 60 12.78 2.47 -2.39
N VAL A 61 11.47 2.53 -2.17
CA VAL A 61 10.83 2.30 -0.87
C VAL A 61 11.12 0.89 -0.36
N ALA A 62 10.96 -0.13 -1.21
CA ALA A 62 11.22 -1.51 -0.85
C ALA A 62 12.68 -1.76 -0.46
N ASN A 63 13.64 -1.18 -1.17
CA ASN A 63 15.05 -1.30 -0.85
C ASN A 63 15.38 -0.68 0.52
N VAL A 64 14.79 0.48 0.82
CA VAL A 64 14.96 1.12 2.13
C VAL A 64 14.32 0.29 3.23
N ILE A 65 13.10 -0.21 3.05
CA ILE A 65 12.44 -1.10 4.02
C ILE A 65 13.33 -2.33 4.27
N LYS A 66 13.80 -2.99 3.22
CA LYS A 66 14.64 -4.20 3.31
C LYS A 66 15.94 -3.95 4.08
N GLU A 67 16.59 -2.82 3.86
CA GLU A 67 17.78 -2.42 4.61
C GLU A 67 17.46 -2.17 6.09
N GLU A 68 16.37 -1.48 6.36
CA GLU A 68 15.99 -1.09 7.71
C GLU A 68 15.36 -2.24 8.54
N GLN A 69 14.85 -3.30 7.90
CA GLN A 69 14.33 -4.51 8.58
C GLN A 69 15.38 -5.22 9.44
N THR A 70 16.66 -4.99 9.19
CA THR A 70 17.75 -5.52 10.03
C THR A 70 17.90 -4.80 11.37
N LYS A 71 17.26 -3.64 11.53
CA LYS A 71 17.45 -2.72 12.68
C LYS A 71 16.16 -2.51 13.46
N ARG A 72 14.99 -2.74 12.86
CA ARG A 72 13.69 -2.39 13.44
C ARG A 72 12.57 -3.32 12.98
N GLY A 73 11.50 -3.38 13.77
CA GLY A 73 10.31 -4.12 13.41
C GLY A 73 9.41 -3.33 12.45
N PHE A 74 8.78 -4.06 11.51
CA PHE A 74 7.81 -3.48 10.58
C PHE A 74 6.47 -4.20 10.66
N LEU A 75 5.39 -3.43 10.71
CA LEU A 75 4.04 -3.87 10.40
C LEU A 75 3.60 -3.14 9.12
N ILE A 76 3.37 -3.89 8.05
CA ILE A 76 3.06 -3.32 6.74
C ILE A 76 1.68 -3.81 6.32
N VAL A 77 0.80 -2.86 6.01
CA VAL A 77 -0.50 -3.11 5.37
C VAL A 77 -0.40 -2.62 3.93
N SER A 78 -0.64 -3.51 2.98
CA SER A 78 -0.64 -3.20 1.55
C SER A 78 -1.53 -4.20 0.81
N HIS A 79 -2.10 -3.77 -0.28
CA HIS A 79 -2.83 -4.61 -1.21
C HIS A 79 -2.04 -4.90 -2.50
N TYR A 80 -0.78 -4.45 -2.57
CA TYR A 80 0.06 -4.57 -3.76
C TYR A 80 1.09 -5.70 -3.62
N ALA A 81 0.81 -6.83 -4.26
CA ALA A 81 1.63 -8.05 -4.16
C ALA A 81 3.12 -7.83 -4.47
N LYS A 82 3.45 -6.96 -5.45
CA LYS A 82 4.84 -6.69 -5.84
C LYS A 82 5.70 -6.09 -4.72
N LEU A 83 5.12 -5.26 -3.83
CA LEU A 83 5.88 -4.74 -2.68
C LEU A 83 6.38 -5.90 -1.82
N TYR A 84 5.51 -6.86 -1.56
CA TYR A 84 5.84 -8.01 -0.73
C TYR A 84 6.88 -8.94 -1.38
N ASP A 85 7.00 -8.95 -2.71
CA ASP A 85 8.06 -9.71 -3.39
C ASP A 85 9.45 -9.11 -3.18
N LEU A 86 9.52 -7.79 -2.99
CA LEU A 86 10.75 -7.02 -2.86
C LEU A 86 11.33 -7.00 -1.44
N ILE A 87 10.54 -7.31 -0.41
CA ILE A 87 10.93 -7.22 1.00
C ILE A 87 10.97 -8.61 1.66
N ASN A 88 11.62 -8.68 2.83
CA ASN A 88 11.59 -9.89 3.66
C ASN A 88 10.30 -9.89 4.50
N ILE A 89 9.66 -11.05 4.61
CA ILE A 89 8.42 -11.23 5.36
C ILE A 89 8.57 -12.42 6.27
N ASP A 90 8.50 -12.19 7.58
CA ASP A 90 8.57 -13.24 8.58
C ASP A 90 7.20 -13.86 8.84
N LYS A 91 6.14 -13.03 8.79
CA LYS A 91 4.78 -13.45 9.10
C LYS A 91 3.76 -12.66 8.28
N VAL A 92 2.73 -13.35 7.84
CA VAL A 92 1.56 -12.78 7.17
C VAL A 92 0.33 -12.99 8.06
N ILE A 93 -0.44 -11.93 8.25
CA ILE A 93 -1.70 -11.94 8.99
C ILE A 93 -2.78 -11.50 8.02
N VAL A 94 -3.75 -12.38 7.77
CA VAL A 94 -4.91 -12.08 6.93
C VAL A 94 -6.06 -11.65 7.82
N LEU A 95 -6.58 -10.46 7.56
CA LEU A 95 -7.74 -9.90 8.25
C LEU A 95 -8.98 -9.98 7.37
N VAL A 96 -10.08 -10.43 7.94
CA VAL A 96 -11.41 -10.45 7.31
C VAL A 96 -12.42 -9.89 8.31
N ASP A 97 -13.16 -8.89 7.93
CA ASP A 97 -14.17 -8.23 8.77
C ASP A 97 -13.64 -7.83 10.16
N GLY A 98 -12.41 -7.32 10.22
CA GLY A 98 -11.77 -6.89 11.46
C GLY A 98 -11.27 -8.02 12.38
N LYS A 99 -11.33 -9.27 11.94
CA LYS A 99 -10.84 -10.45 12.67
C LYS A 99 -9.65 -11.09 11.97
N VAL A 100 -8.75 -11.68 12.76
CA VAL A 100 -7.67 -12.49 12.21
C VAL A 100 -8.26 -13.79 11.65
N ALA A 101 -8.23 -13.92 10.33
CA ALA A 101 -8.74 -15.09 9.62
C ALA A 101 -7.65 -16.17 9.46
N LYS A 102 -6.44 -15.76 9.16
CA LYS A 102 -5.31 -16.68 8.93
C LYS A 102 -4.00 -16.04 9.33
N VAL A 103 -3.08 -16.85 9.82
CA VAL A 103 -1.69 -16.46 10.08
C VAL A 103 -0.79 -17.49 9.41
N GLY A 104 0.26 -17.03 8.72
CA GLY A 104 1.22 -17.91 8.05
C GLY A 104 2.44 -17.16 7.53
N ASP A 105 3.09 -17.72 6.59
CA ASP A 105 4.28 -17.19 5.93
C ASP A 105 3.96 -16.47 4.60
N LYS A 106 5.00 -16.06 3.89
CA LYS A 106 4.90 -15.35 2.60
C LYS A 106 4.07 -16.09 1.55
N SER A 107 3.93 -17.42 1.62
CA SER A 107 3.14 -18.21 0.65
C SER A 107 1.65 -17.85 0.65
N LEU A 108 1.14 -17.33 1.80
CA LEU A 108 -0.24 -16.86 1.88
C LEU A 108 -0.53 -15.68 0.94
N ILE A 109 0.44 -14.78 0.74
CA ILE A 109 0.29 -13.63 -0.17
C ILE A 109 0.08 -14.13 -1.59
N LYS A 110 0.94 -15.05 -2.03
CA LYS A 110 0.83 -15.65 -3.36
C LYS A 110 -0.51 -16.38 -3.55
N LYS A 111 -0.96 -17.11 -2.53
CA LYS A 111 -2.25 -17.80 -2.57
C LYS A 111 -3.42 -16.83 -2.70
N ILE A 112 -3.36 -15.68 -1.99
CA ILE A 112 -4.38 -14.63 -2.08
C ILE A 112 -4.35 -13.96 -3.46
N ASP A 113 -3.16 -13.66 -3.98
CA ASP A 113 -3.01 -13.02 -5.30
C ASP A 113 -3.56 -13.91 -6.44
N GLU A 114 -3.30 -15.23 -6.38
CA GLU A 114 -3.73 -16.19 -7.39
C GLU A 114 -5.21 -16.61 -7.26
N GLN A 115 -5.74 -16.75 -6.05
CA GLN A 115 -7.03 -17.40 -5.76
C GLN A 115 -8.05 -16.47 -5.08
N GLY A 116 -7.66 -15.22 -4.77
CA GLY A 116 -8.49 -14.31 -3.98
C GLY A 116 -8.69 -14.84 -2.55
N TYR A 117 -9.82 -14.46 -1.94
CA TYR A 117 -10.15 -14.81 -0.55
C TYR A 117 -11.17 -15.97 -0.43
N GLU A 118 -11.72 -16.47 -1.55
CA GLU A 118 -12.81 -17.47 -1.54
C GLU A 118 -12.42 -18.79 -0.83
N TRP A 119 -11.16 -19.19 -0.93
CA TRP A 119 -10.66 -20.39 -0.27
C TRP A 119 -10.72 -20.29 1.27
N LEU A 120 -10.70 -19.09 1.85
CA LEU A 120 -10.87 -18.91 3.29
C LEU A 120 -12.26 -19.32 3.77
N LYS A 121 -13.30 -19.19 2.92
CA LYS A 121 -14.65 -19.67 3.22
C LYS A 121 -14.66 -21.19 3.39
N ALA A 122 -13.93 -21.92 2.57
CA ALA A 122 -13.80 -23.35 2.68
C ALA A 122 -13.05 -23.79 3.95
N GLU A 123 -12.22 -22.94 4.53
CA GLU A 123 -11.54 -23.13 5.81
C GLU A 123 -12.38 -22.68 7.02
N GLY A 124 -13.64 -22.29 6.81
CA GLY A 124 -14.59 -21.92 7.89
C GLY A 124 -14.53 -20.44 8.31
N VAL A 125 -13.90 -19.57 7.51
CA VAL A 125 -13.93 -18.12 7.75
C VAL A 125 -15.26 -17.56 7.24
N GLU A 126 -16.05 -17.00 8.14
CA GLU A 126 -17.31 -16.33 7.79
C GLU A 126 -17.01 -14.90 7.28
N PHE A 127 -17.55 -14.57 6.13
CA PHE A 127 -17.54 -13.20 5.59
C PHE A 127 -18.90 -12.58 5.84
N LYS A 128 -18.94 -11.36 6.38
CA LYS A 128 -20.19 -10.59 6.42
C LYS A 128 -20.66 -10.37 4.99
N LYS A 129 -21.92 -10.67 4.71
CA LYS A 129 -22.55 -10.24 3.47
C LYS A 129 -22.66 -8.73 3.55
N ASP A 130 -21.97 -8.03 2.65
CA ASP A 130 -22.19 -6.60 2.43
C ASP A 130 -23.60 -6.42 1.85
N GLU A 131 -24.58 -6.12 2.69
CA GLU A 131 -25.92 -5.74 2.28
C GLU A 131 -25.92 -4.38 1.56
N SER A 132 -24.81 -3.64 1.60
CA SER A 132 -24.65 -2.32 0.97
C SER A 132 -24.37 -2.35 -0.53
N MET A 133 -24.00 -3.49 -1.12
CA MET A 133 -23.73 -3.57 -2.58
C MET A 133 -24.99 -3.66 -3.46
N ASN A 134 -26.19 -3.78 -2.90
CA ASN A 134 -27.42 -3.85 -3.69
C ASN A 134 -28.02 -2.49 -4.10
N SER A 135 -27.35 -1.36 -3.85
CA SER A 135 -27.89 -0.03 -4.19
C SER A 135 -26.87 0.98 -4.75
N VAL A 136 -25.70 0.55 -5.20
CA VAL A 136 -24.87 1.43 -6.02
C VAL A 136 -25.31 1.31 -7.47
N SER A 137 -26.36 2.07 -7.83
CA SER A 137 -26.63 2.46 -9.20
C SER A 137 -25.38 3.16 -9.72
N ILE A 138 -24.60 2.48 -10.55
CA ILE A 138 -23.54 3.11 -11.32
C ILE A 138 -24.21 4.15 -12.20
N GLY A 139 -24.11 5.43 -11.82
CA GLY A 139 -24.59 6.54 -12.61
C GLY A 139 -24.02 6.40 -14.02
N THR A 140 -24.90 6.14 -14.99
CA THR A 140 -24.59 6.19 -16.40
C THR A 140 -23.95 7.54 -16.69
N CYS A 141 -22.67 7.51 -17.03
CA CYS A 141 -21.92 8.67 -17.47
C CYS A 141 -22.68 9.28 -18.68
N ALA A 142 -23.24 10.47 -18.49
CA ALA A 142 -24.00 11.20 -19.48
C ALA A 142 -23.08 11.69 -20.61
N THR A 143 -22.74 10.80 -21.56
CA THR A 143 -21.93 11.13 -22.75
C THR A 143 -22.40 10.37 -23.98
N LYS A 144 -23.68 10.02 -24.10
CA LYS A 144 -24.23 9.39 -25.30
C LYS A 144 -25.49 10.03 -25.87
N GLU A 145 -25.97 11.18 -25.42
CA GLU A 145 -27.15 11.83 -25.94
C GLU A 145 -26.92 13.15 -26.70
N ALA A 146 -25.67 13.58 -26.89
CA ALA A 146 -25.41 14.84 -27.62
C ALA A 146 -25.11 14.67 -29.13
N LEU A 147 -25.42 13.53 -29.75
CA LEU A 147 -25.11 13.27 -31.19
C LEU A 147 -26.28 12.74 -31.99
N LYS A 148 -27.54 13.05 -31.65
CA LYS A 148 -28.71 12.66 -32.44
C LYS A 148 -29.78 13.76 -32.67
N GLU A 149 -29.45 15.02 -32.57
CA GLU A 149 -30.33 16.07 -33.10
C GLU A 149 -29.50 17.02 -33.96
N GLY A 150 -29.41 16.69 -35.22
CA GLY A 150 -28.79 17.46 -36.29
C GLY A 150 -29.16 16.90 -37.66
N LYS A 151 -30.47 16.95 -37.97
CA LYS A 151 -31.00 16.99 -39.32
C LYS A 151 -32.29 17.80 -39.35
#